data_1dbb8d12afaa2ac7ff14c1cafed77f36
#
_entry.id   1dbb8d12afaa2ac7ff14c1cafed77f36
#
_cell.length_a   1.000
_cell.length_b   1.000
_cell.length_c   1.000
_cell.angle_alpha   90.00
_cell.angle_beta   90.00
_cell.angle_gamma   90.00
#
_symmetry.space_group_name_H-M   'P 1'
#
loop_
_entity.id
_entity.type
_entity.pdbx_description
1 polymer ?
#
loop_
_entity_poly.entity_id
_entity_poly.type
_entity_poly.pdbx_seq_one_letter_code
_entity_poly.pdbx_strand_id
1 'polypeptide(L)'
;MSRAAFDRWISGLKPTGIEVIDGLRRAQAGKLDDADVKPGEAIRFGGYGEDRTLYTQTLFAPEGEEPRTVHLGIDVFAPAGAEVFTPLNARVHSSRINDNPGDYGPTIILEHTPVSGLKFHTLYGHLDRDSLKGLKPGTAFRAGEKFAELGTKRENGGWTPHLHFQIILDIGSAKGDYPGVAKRSERDHWLSICPDPAKLLGLP
;
A
#
# COMPACT_ATOMS: atom_id res chain seq x y z
N MET A 1 7.31 -13.78 10.81
CA MET A 1 7.80 -14.63 9.69
C MET A 1 9.23 -14.25 9.32
N SER A 2 10.11 -15.17 8.81
CA SER A 2 11.44 -14.74 8.36
C SER A 2 11.38 -14.14 6.94
N ARG A 3 12.15 -13.07 6.70
CA ARG A 3 12.33 -12.44 5.40
C ARG A 3 12.76 -13.46 4.34
N ALA A 4 13.70 -14.34 4.64
CA ALA A 4 14.19 -15.36 3.71
C ALA A 4 13.12 -16.36 3.25
N ALA A 5 12.14 -16.68 4.10
CA ALA A 5 11.01 -17.54 3.70
C ALA A 5 10.09 -16.82 2.72
N PHE A 6 9.82 -15.55 2.95
CA PHE A 6 9.06 -14.70 2.03
C PHE A 6 9.78 -14.55 0.68
N ASP A 7 11.09 -14.24 0.70
CA ASP A 7 11.89 -14.05 -0.52
C ASP A 7 11.92 -15.29 -1.40
N ARG A 8 12.04 -16.49 -0.81
CA ARG A 8 11.94 -17.75 -1.58
C ARG A 8 10.58 -17.94 -2.21
N TRP A 9 9.51 -17.67 -1.47
CA TRP A 9 8.16 -17.81 -1.99
C TRP A 9 7.87 -16.80 -3.11
N ILE A 10 8.14 -15.51 -2.87
CA ILE A 10 7.86 -14.46 -3.85
C ILE A 10 8.70 -14.63 -5.11
N SER A 11 9.95 -15.14 -4.99
CA SER A 11 10.81 -15.43 -6.15
C SER A 11 10.22 -16.48 -7.06
N GLY A 12 9.53 -17.48 -6.50
CA GLY A 12 8.83 -18.52 -7.25
C GLY A 12 7.42 -18.16 -7.70
N LEU A 13 6.91 -16.99 -7.30
CA LEU A 13 5.55 -16.57 -7.66
C LEU A 13 5.45 -16.35 -9.17
N LYS A 14 4.53 -17.10 -9.80
CA LYS A 14 4.16 -16.87 -11.20
C LYS A 14 3.17 -15.70 -11.25
N PRO A 15 3.23 -14.86 -12.32
CA PRO A 15 2.23 -13.80 -12.50
C PRO A 15 0.81 -14.40 -12.48
N THR A 16 -0.01 -13.93 -11.56
CA THR A 16 -1.38 -14.44 -11.36
C THR A 16 -2.36 -13.99 -12.44
N GLY A 17 -1.99 -12.97 -13.21
CA GLY A 17 -2.94 -12.30 -14.10
C GLY A 17 -3.81 -11.27 -13.41
N ILE A 18 -3.79 -11.19 -12.09
CA ILE A 18 -4.59 -10.27 -11.28
C ILE A 18 -3.84 -8.94 -11.14
N GLU A 19 -4.52 -7.84 -11.37
CA GLU A 19 -4.04 -6.49 -11.12
C GLU A 19 -4.74 -5.93 -9.90
N VAL A 20 -4.01 -5.26 -9.01
CA VAL A 20 -4.61 -4.62 -7.81
C VAL A 20 -5.41 -3.37 -8.19
N ILE A 21 -5.08 -2.75 -9.30
CA ILE A 21 -5.86 -1.70 -9.98
C ILE A 21 -5.84 -2.05 -11.47
N ASP A 22 -6.98 -1.97 -12.13
CA ASP A 22 -7.09 -2.29 -13.57
C ASP A 22 -6.18 -1.38 -14.41
N GLY A 23 -5.42 -1.98 -15.31
CA GLY A 23 -4.44 -1.29 -16.16
C GLY A 23 -3.03 -1.16 -15.57
N LEU A 24 -2.78 -1.64 -14.34
CA LEU A 24 -1.47 -1.53 -13.66
C LEU A 24 -0.32 -2.15 -14.48
N ARG A 25 -0.55 -3.24 -15.22
CA ARG A 25 0.48 -3.86 -16.07
C ARG A 25 0.92 -3.02 -17.25
N ARG A 26 0.11 -2.06 -17.66
CA ARG A 26 0.42 -1.09 -18.71
C ARG A 26 0.90 0.23 -18.13
N ALA A 27 0.99 0.33 -16.80
CA ALA A 27 1.43 1.51 -16.10
C ALA A 27 2.89 1.86 -16.42
N GLN A 28 3.21 3.12 -16.36
CA GLN A 28 4.56 3.64 -16.52
C GLN A 28 5.18 3.97 -15.17
N ALA A 29 6.47 3.69 -15.02
CA ALA A 29 7.20 4.16 -13.86
C ALA A 29 7.17 5.70 -13.82
N GLY A 30 6.83 6.26 -12.66
CA GLY A 30 6.69 7.70 -12.46
C GLY A 30 7.05 8.10 -11.03
N LYS A 31 7.27 9.39 -10.83
CA LYS A 31 7.43 9.96 -9.50
C LYS A 31 6.10 10.49 -9.00
N LEU A 32 5.96 10.58 -7.68
CA LEU A 32 4.88 11.33 -7.08
C LEU A 32 4.95 12.78 -7.55
N ASP A 33 3.94 13.20 -8.26
CA ASP A 33 3.71 14.58 -8.65
C ASP A 33 2.28 14.98 -8.27
N ASP A 34 1.96 16.28 -8.30
CA ASP A 34 0.65 16.80 -7.95
C ASP A 34 -0.41 16.62 -9.06
N ALA A 35 -0.06 15.96 -10.16
CA ALA A 35 -0.97 15.77 -11.28
C ALA A 35 -1.91 14.58 -11.04
N ASP A 36 -3.20 14.85 -10.98
CA ASP A 36 -4.24 13.81 -10.92
C ASP A 36 -4.25 13.02 -12.24
N VAL A 37 -4.33 11.70 -12.14
CA VAL A 37 -4.62 10.84 -13.29
C VAL A 37 -6.12 10.93 -13.59
N LYS A 38 -6.47 11.33 -14.81
CA LYS A 38 -7.87 11.41 -15.25
C LYS A 38 -8.35 10.06 -15.79
N PRO A 39 -9.68 9.82 -15.77
CA PRO A 39 -10.24 8.65 -16.41
C PRO A 39 -9.77 8.53 -17.88
N GLY A 40 -9.22 7.36 -18.23
CA GLY A 40 -8.68 7.09 -19.57
C GLY A 40 -7.20 7.45 -19.77
N GLU A 41 -6.56 8.12 -18.82
CA GLU A 41 -5.11 8.33 -18.83
C GLU A 41 -4.34 7.10 -18.35
N ALA A 42 -3.05 7.02 -18.72
CA ALA A 42 -2.17 5.93 -18.28
C ALA A 42 -1.90 6.00 -16.78
N ILE A 43 -2.05 4.87 -16.11
CA ILE A 43 -1.67 4.68 -14.71
C ILE A 43 -0.16 4.83 -14.56
N ARG A 44 0.27 5.39 -13.44
CA ARG A 44 1.69 5.53 -13.07
C ARG A 44 1.94 4.83 -11.75
N PHE A 45 3.16 4.35 -11.53
CA PHE A 45 3.56 3.74 -10.26
C PHE A 45 4.98 4.11 -9.90
N GLY A 46 5.32 4.01 -8.62
CA GLY A 46 6.69 4.17 -8.18
C GLY A 46 6.87 4.30 -6.68
N GLY A 47 8.11 4.51 -6.30
CA GLY A 47 8.48 5.03 -5.01
C GLY A 47 8.96 4.05 -3.95
N TYR A 48 9.05 2.73 -4.17
CA TYR A 48 9.58 1.82 -3.16
C TYR A 48 11.05 2.13 -2.81
N GLY A 49 11.31 2.30 -1.50
CA GLY A 49 12.64 2.65 -0.99
C GLY A 49 13.12 4.05 -1.40
N GLU A 50 12.28 4.84 -2.05
CA GLU A 50 12.58 6.21 -2.48
C GLU A 50 12.67 7.13 -1.28
N ASP A 51 13.68 8.00 -1.29
CA ASP A 51 13.87 9.04 -0.31
C ASP A 51 13.20 10.34 -0.81
N ARG A 52 12.08 10.69 -0.20
CA ARG A 52 11.19 11.76 -0.63
C ARG A 52 11.32 13.00 0.26
N THR A 53 11.77 14.11 -0.29
CA THR A 53 11.87 15.39 0.42
C THR A 53 10.54 16.16 0.50
N LEU A 54 9.49 15.66 -0.15
CA LEU A 54 8.18 16.32 -0.20
C LEU A 54 7.32 16.13 1.07
N TYR A 55 7.73 15.25 1.98
CA TYR A 55 7.03 15.02 3.24
C TYR A 55 7.37 16.12 4.27
N THR A 56 6.73 17.29 4.11
CA THR A 56 6.98 18.48 4.93
C THR A 56 6.00 18.64 6.10
N GLN A 57 4.94 17.82 6.15
CA GLN A 57 3.96 17.88 7.21
C GLN A 57 4.58 17.45 8.56
N THR A 58 4.10 18.02 9.65
CA THR A 58 4.55 17.71 11.03
C THR A 58 4.43 16.21 11.34
N LEU A 59 3.50 15.52 10.69
CA LEU A 59 3.37 14.06 10.77
C LEU A 59 4.65 13.31 10.40
N PHE A 60 5.41 13.82 9.42
CA PHE A 60 6.63 13.17 8.91
C PHE A 60 7.92 13.78 9.45
N ALA A 61 7.86 15.05 9.85
CA ALA A 61 9.01 15.82 10.32
C ALA A 61 8.65 16.56 11.64
N PRO A 62 8.49 15.83 12.78
CA PRO A 62 8.31 16.48 14.06
C PRO A 62 9.52 17.35 14.42
N GLU A 63 9.27 18.45 15.12
CA GLU A 63 10.34 19.37 15.51
C GLU A 63 11.40 18.68 16.38
N GLY A 64 12.66 18.81 16.02
CA GLY A 64 13.80 18.21 16.73
C GLY A 64 14.02 16.72 16.46
N GLU A 65 13.23 16.08 15.58
CA GLU A 65 13.42 14.70 15.18
C GLU A 65 13.94 14.58 13.74
N GLU A 66 14.59 13.44 13.45
CA GLU A 66 14.91 13.07 12.08
C GLU A 66 13.63 12.86 11.28
N PRO A 67 13.46 13.51 10.11
CA PRO A 67 12.27 13.34 9.30
C PRO A 67 12.17 11.93 8.71
N ARG A 68 10.93 11.47 8.55
CA ARG A 68 10.61 10.21 7.86
C ARG A 68 10.43 10.50 6.38
N THR A 69 11.36 10.03 5.54
CA THR A 69 11.41 10.33 4.10
C THR A 69 11.48 9.10 3.22
N VAL A 70 11.87 7.94 3.78
CA VAL A 70 12.02 6.69 3.03
C VAL A 70 10.67 6.02 2.86
N HIS A 71 10.17 5.93 1.64
CA HIS A 71 8.88 5.32 1.30
C HIS A 71 8.94 3.78 1.35
N LEU A 72 8.00 3.14 2.05
CA LEU A 72 8.00 1.71 2.35
C LEU A 72 7.07 0.87 1.47
N GLY A 73 6.37 1.50 0.56
CA GLY A 73 5.43 0.87 -0.37
C GLY A 73 5.66 1.29 -1.82
N ILE A 74 4.72 0.92 -2.68
CA ILE A 74 4.58 1.44 -4.04
C ILE A 74 3.29 2.25 -4.08
N ASP A 75 3.36 3.45 -4.66
CA ASP A 75 2.18 4.24 -4.98
C ASP A 75 1.75 3.95 -6.42
N VAL A 76 0.44 3.71 -6.59
CA VAL A 76 -0.19 3.49 -7.89
C VAL A 76 -1.18 4.62 -8.13
N PHE A 77 -0.83 5.54 -9.02
CA PHE A 77 -1.65 6.71 -9.36
C PHE A 77 -2.73 6.33 -10.35
N ALA A 78 -3.98 6.45 -9.93
CA ALA A 78 -5.16 6.18 -10.72
C ALA A 78 -6.28 7.15 -10.33
N PRO A 79 -7.35 7.29 -11.14
CA PRO A 79 -8.46 8.17 -10.81
C PRO A 79 -9.12 7.80 -9.47
N ALA A 80 -9.67 8.80 -8.75
CA ALA A 80 -10.57 8.52 -7.63
C ALA A 80 -11.74 7.65 -8.09
N GLY A 81 -12.17 6.70 -7.24
CA GLY A 81 -13.17 5.70 -7.57
C GLY A 81 -12.63 4.49 -8.37
N ALA A 82 -11.32 4.46 -8.69
CA ALA A 82 -10.73 3.27 -9.29
C ALA A 82 -10.86 2.08 -8.34
N GLU A 83 -11.30 0.95 -8.88
CA GLU A 83 -11.52 -0.27 -8.10
C GLU A 83 -10.21 -0.92 -7.66
N VAL A 84 -10.18 -1.38 -6.41
CA VAL A 84 -9.02 -2.04 -5.80
C VAL A 84 -9.33 -3.50 -5.54
N PHE A 85 -8.44 -4.38 -6.06
CA PHE A 85 -8.58 -5.82 -6.00
C PHE A 85 -7.45 -6.45 -5.16
N THR A 86 -7.77 -7.54 -4.45
CA THR A 86 -6.71 -8.26 -3.73
C THR A 86 -5.93 -9.19 -4.67
N PRO A 87 -4.58 -9.16 -4.65
CA PRO A 87 -3.77 -10.01 -5.55
C PRO A 87 -3.78 -11.49 -5.20
N LEU A 88 -4.16 -11.82 -3.97
CA LEU A 88 -4.18 -13.18 -3.42
C LEU A 88 -5.43 -13.38 -2.55
N ASN A 89 -5.76 -14.63 -2.23
CA ASN A 89 -6.75 -14.90 -1.18
C ASN A 89 -6.31 -14.19 0.11
N ALA A 90 -7.27 -13.55 0.78
CA ALA A 90 -6.99 -12.71 1.93
C ALA A 90 -8.10 -12.78 2.98
N ARG A 91 -7.77 -12.32 4.19
CA ARG A 91 -8.73 -11.95 5.22
C ARG A 91 -8.45 -10.55 5.71
N VAL A 92 -9.49 -9.79 6.01
CA VAL A 92 -9.32 -8.49 6.67
C VAL A 92 -8.64 -8.71 8.02
N HIS A 93 -7.46 -8.15 8.18
CA HIS A 93 -6.78 -8.06 9.47
C HIS A 93 -7.39 -6.92 10.30
N SER A 94 -7.45 -5.74 9.72
CA SER A 94 -7.95 -4.54 10.37
C SER A 94 -8.21 -3.42 9.35
N SER A 95 -8.99 -2.42 9.76
CA SER A 95 -9.21 -1.19 8.98
C SER A 95 -9.33 0.00 9.92
N ARG A 96 -9.02 1.19 9.42
CA ARG A 96 -9.10 2.45 10.17
C ARG A 96 -9.20 3.64 9.21
N ILE A 97 -9.75 4.75 9.69
CA ILE A 97 -9.67 6.05 9.05
C ILE A 97 -8.57 6.85 9.75
N ASN A 98 -7.46 7.11 9.05
CA ASN A 98 -6.31 7.85 9.53
C ASN A 98 -6.42 9.29 9.00
N ASP A 99 -7.12 10.15 9.72
CA ASP A 99 -7.66 11.45 9.22
C ASP A 99 -6.72 12.65 9.40
N ASN A 100 -5.45 12.45 9.79
CA ASN A 100 -4.52 13.58 9.88
C ASN A 100 -4.17 14.10 8.49
N PRO A 101 -3.92 15.40 8.31
CA PRO A 101 -3.40 15.93 7.05
C PRO A 101 -2.10 15.24 6.66
N GLY A 102 -2.04 14.73 5.43
CA GLY A 102 -0.89 13.97 4.92
C GLY A 102 -0.86 12.50 5.34
N ASP A 103 -1.85 12.03 6.10
CA ASP A 103 -1.98 10.61 6.49
C ASP A 103 -2.66 9.79 5.39
N TYR A 104 -2.86 8.49 5.64
CA TYR A 104 -3.46 7.54 4.69
C TYR A 104 -4.94 7.76 4.37
N GLY A 105 -5.69 8.49 5.21
CA GLY A 105 -7.14 8.44 5.15
C GLY A 105 -7.68 7.04 5.48
N PRO A 106 -8.74 6.58 4.79
CA PRO A 106 -9.26 5.22 4.94
C PRO A 106 -8.24 4.18 4.50
N THR A 107 -8.01 3.20 5.40
CA THR A 107 -6.94 2.21 5.27
C THR A 107 -7.47 0.83 5.60
N ILE A 108 -7.11 -0.16 4.79
CA ILE A 108 -7.41 -1.58 5.02
C ILE A 108 -6.10 -2.35 5.03
N ILE A 109 -5.95 -3.25 6.01
CA ILE A 109 -4.84 -4.20 6.08
C ILE A 109 -5.42 -5.60 5.89
N LEU A 110 -4.91 -6.33 4.90
CA LEU A 110 -5.28 -7.71 4.62
C LEU A 110 -4.18 -8.67 5.10
N GLU A 111 -4.58 -9.82 5.64
CA GLU A 111 -3.71 -10.94 5.99
C GLU A 111 -3.74 -11.98 4.87
N HIS A 112 -2.57 -12.47 4.48
CA HIS A 112 -2.38 -13.52 3.48
C HIS A 112 -1.67 -14.73 4.07
N THR A 113 -2.15 -15.93 3.72
CA THR A 113 -1.55 -17.22 4.07
C THR A 113 -1.46 -18.10 2.82
N PRO A 114 -0.63 -17.74 1.82
CA PRO A 114 -0.64 -18.38 0.50
C PRO A 114 -0.19 -19.83 0.53
N VAL A 115 0.68 -20.19 1.47
CA VAL A 115 1.17 -21.56 1.74
C VAL A 115 1.33 -21.77 3.23
N SER A 116 1.32 -23.04 3.67
CA SER A 116 1.49 -23.37 5.08
C SER A 116 2.79 -22.75 5.66
N GLY A 117 2.67 -22.12 6.81
CA GLY A 117 3.78 -21.46 7.50
C GLY A 117 4.21 -20.11 6.95
N LEU A 118 3.57 -19.62 5.88
CA LEU A 118 3.81 -18.29 5.34
C LEU A 118 2.61 -17.37 5.64
N LYS A 119 2.84 -16.36 6.46
CA LYS A 119 1.85 -15.32 6.78
C LYS A 119 2.51 -13.96 6.61
N PHE A 120 1.83 -13.07 5.87
CA PHE A 120 2.21 -11.66 5.74
C PHE A 120 0.96 -10.80 5.54
N HIS A 121 1.13 -9.50 5.54
CA HIS A 121 0.04 -8.55 5.38
C HIS A 121 0.30 -7.62 4.21
N THR A 122 -0.78 -7.08 3.64
CA THR A 122 -0.73 -5.98 2.69
C THR A 122 -1.57 -4.83 3.20
N LEU A 123 -1.03 -3.63 3.14
CA LEU A 123 -1.71 -2.40 3.50
C LEU A 123 -2.14 -1.69 2.21
N TYR A 124 -3.35 -1.17 2.24
CA TYR A 124 -3.98 -0.37 1.20
C TYR A 124 -4.41 0.96 1.81
N GLY A 125 -3.71 2.03 1.48
CA GLY A 125 -4.00 3.39 1.94
C GLY A 125 -4.68 4.23 0.86
N HIS A 126 -5.19 5.39 1.26
CA HIS A 126 -5.84 6.39 0.41
C HIS A 126 -7.13 5.91 -0.26
N LEU A 127 -7.83 5.00 0.42
CA LEU A 127 -9.12 4.47 -0.04
C LEU A 127 -10.26 5.47 0.17
N ASP A 128 -11.43 5.16 -0.38
CA ASP A 128 -12.66 5.87 -0.05
C ASP A 128 -13.24 5.40 1.29
N ARG A 129 -14.08 6.24 1.91
CA ARG A 129 -14.69 5.92 3.21
C ARG A 129 -15.71 4.80 3.13
N ASP A 130 -16.35 4.65 1.99
CA ASP A 130 -17.40 3.66 1.80
C ASP A 130 -16.84 2.24 1.76
N SER A 131 -15.60 2.06 1.32
CA SER A 131 -14.89 0.78 1.34
C SER A 131 -14.72 0.19 2.74
N LEU A 132 -14.81 1.00 3.80
CA LEU A 132 -14.71 0.50 5.17
C LEU A 132 -16.08 0.16 5.78
N LYS A 133 -17.20 0.53 5.11
CA LYS A 133 -18.56 0.31 5.66
C LYS A 133 -18.87 -1.17 5.77
N GLY A 134 -19.20 -1.58 6.99
CA GLY A 134 -19.57 -2.98 7.26
C GLY A 134 -18.41 -3.98 7.20
N LEU A 135 -17.18 -3.54 6.90
CA LEU A 135 -16.01 -4.39 6.86
C LEU A 135 -15.59 -4.82 8.27
N LYS A 136 -15.45 -6.13 8.49
CA LYS A 136 -15.08 -6.69 9.79
C LYS A 136 -13.79 -7.49 9.70
N PRO A 137 -12.95 -7.49 10.75
CA PRO A 137 -11.82 -8.42 10.83
C PRO A 137 -12.28 -9.87 10.59
N GLY A 138 -11.50 -10.61 9.79
CA GLY A 138 -11.81 -11.98 9.39
C GLY A 138 -12.65 -12.10 8.10
N THR A 139 -13.27 -11.03 7.59
CA THR A 139 -13.93 -11.05 6.27
C THR A 139 -12.96 -11.57 5.22
N ALA A 140 -13.38 -12.58 4.46
CA ALA A 140 -12.51 -13.24 3.47
C ALA A 140 -12.78 -12.70 2.07
N PHE A 141 -11.70 -12.55 1.29
CA PHE A 141 -11.72 -12.21 -0.13
C PHE A 141 -10.93 -13.25 -0.93
N ARG A 142 -11.40 -13.56 -2.12
CA ARG A 142 -10.65 -14.38 -3.09
C ARG A 142 -9.69 -13.53 -3.89
N ALA A 143 -8.63 -14.12 -4.37
CA ALA A 143 -7.71 -13.48 -5.31
C ALA A 143 -8.49 -12.90 -6.52
N GLY A 144 -8.26 -11.62 -6.83
CA GLY A 144 -8.98 -10.88 -7.88
C GLY A 144 -10.37 -10.37 -7.47
N GLU A 145 -10.77 -10.51 -6.23
CA GLU A 145 -12.02 -9.94 -5.73
C GLU A 145 -11.84 -8.46 -5.40
N LYS A 146 -12.77 -7.62 -5.88
CA LYS A 146 -12.84 -6.21 -5.50
C LYS A 146 -13.20 -6.10 -4.02
N PHE A 147 -12.52 -5.21 -3.29
CA PHE A 147 -12.83 -4.99 -1.88
C PHE A 147 -12.81 -3.51 -1.48
N ALA A 148 -12.34 -2.60 -2.35
CA ALA A 148 -12.26 -1.17 -2.07
C ALA A 148 -12.27 -0.35 -3.36
N GLU A 149 -12.30 0.98 -3.20
CA GLU A 149 -12.08 1.99 -4.24
C GLU A 149 -11.12 3.06 -3.74
N LEU A 150 -10.47 3.78 -4.67
CA LEU A 150 -9.60 4.91 -4.33
C LEU A 150 -10.42 6.12 -3.89
N GLY A 151 -9.96 6.77 -2.82
CA GLY A 151 -10.55 7.98 -2.28
C GLY A 151 -10.24 9.23 -3.08
N THR A 152 -11.10 10.23 -2.94
CA THR A 152 -10.85 11.60 -3.39
C THR A 152 -9.85 12.30 -2.48
N LYS A 153 -9.27 13.43 -2.92
CA LYS A 153 -8.41 14.30 -2.08
C LYS A 153 -9.04 14.71 -0.75
N ARG A 154 -10.37 14.75 -0.67
CA ARG A 154 -11.08 15.18 0.56
C ARG A 154 -11.05 14.15 1.67
N GLU A 155 -10.84 12.87 1.32
CA GLU A 155 -10.94 11.75 2.26
C GLU A 155 -9.66 10.93 2.40
N ASN A 156 -8.71 11.11 1.49
CA ASN A 156 -7.48 10.31 1.39
C ASN A 156 -6.25 10.96 2.03
N GLY A 157 -6.43 11.91 2.95
CA GLY A 157 -5.33 12.65 3.58
C GLY A 157 -4.89 13.91 2.80
N GLY A 158 -5.59 14.29 1.73
CA GLY A 158 -5.30 15.47 0.91
C GLY A 158 -4.39 15.22 -0.29
N TRP A 159 -4.06 13.96 -0.56
CA TRP A 159 -3.18 13.57 -1.65
C TRP A 159 -3.89 13.50 -3.01
N THR A 160 -3.13 13.67 -4.09
CA THR A 160 -3.52 13.20 -5.42
C THR A 160 -4.00 11.76 -5.33
N PRO A 161 -5.14 11.38 -5.96
CA PRO A 161 -5.66 10.02 -5.86
C PRO A 161 -4.64 8.98 -6.29
N HIS A 162 -4.33 8.06 -5.38
CA HIS A 162 -3.42 6.93 -5.61
C HIS A 162 -3.68 5.84 -4.56
N LEU A 163 -3.22 4.65 -4.85
CA LEU A 163 -3.12 3.57 -3.88
C LEU A 163 -1.72 3.56 -3.30
N HIS A 164 -1.57 3.69 -1.99
CA HIS A 164 -0.36 3.25 -1.30
C HIS A 164 -0.49 1.75 -1.04
N PHE A 165 0.36 0.95 -1.68
CA PHE A 165 0.40 -0.51 -1.51
C PHE A 165 1.70 -0.94 -0.84
N GLN A 166 1.60 -1.64 0.29
CA GLN A 166 2.77 -2.03 1.07
C GLN A 166 2.66 -3.48 1.57
N ILE A 167 3.76 -4.24 1.52
CA ILE A 167 3.87 -5.56 2.15
C ILE A 167 4.46 -5.40 3.55
N ILE A 168 3.90 -6.13 4.53
CA ILE A 168 4.32 -6.10 5.93
C ILE A 168 4.55 -7.54 6.40
N LEU A 169 5.78 -7.88 6.77
CA LEU A 169 6.15 -9.21 7.27
C LEU A 169 5.95 -9.35 8.78
N ASP A 170 6.09 -8.26 9.52
CA ASP A 170 5.87 -8.19 10.95
C ASP A 170 4.96 -7.01 11.28
N ILE A 171 3.69 -7.30 11.52
CA ILE A 171 2.69 -6.28 11.84
C ILE A 171 2.66 -5.92 13.33
N GLY A 172 3.31 -6.71 14.19
CA GLY A 172 3.28 -6.49 15.64
C GLY A 172 1.84 -6.39 16.17
N SER A 173 1.57 -5.31 16.92
CA SER A 173 0.25 -4.98 17.47
C SER A 173 -0.55 -3.95 16.64
N ALA A 174 -0.03 -3.55 15.48
CA ALA A 174 -0.66 -2.52 14.64
C ALA A 174 -2.02 -2.97 14.11
N LYS A 175 -2.98 -2.01 14.03
CA LYS A 175 -4.35 -2.26 13.55
C LYS A 175 -4.85 -1.06 12.74
N GLY A 176 -5.09 -1.28 11.45
CA GLY A 176 -5.62 -0.28 10.54
C GLY A 176 -4.68 0.88 10.23
N ASP A 177 -3.45 0.80 10.76
CA ASP A 177 -2.40 1.78 10.58
C ASP A 177 -1.04 1.08 10.68
N TYR A 178 -0.05 1.55 9.91
CA TYR A 178 1.33 1.06 9.94
C TYR A 178 2.26 2.08 9.27
N PRO A 179 3.52 2.25 9.71
CA PRO A 179 4.42 3.21 9.07
C PRO A 179 4.58 2.99 7.57
N GLY A 180 4.24 3.99 6.77
CA GLY A 180 4.41 3.99 5.30
C GLY A 180 5.70 4.68 4.87
N VAL A 181 6.31 5.41 5.79
CA VAL A 181 7.60 6.08 5.61
C VAL A 181 8.46 5.91 6.84
N ALA A 182 9.77 5.79 6.64
CA ALA A 182 10.77 5.59 7.68
C ALA A 182 11.81 6.72 7.72
N LYS A 183 12.53 6.84 8.83
CA LYS A 183 13.74 7.67 8.94
C LYS A 183 14.85 7.03 8.09
N ARG A 184 15.75 7.85 7.52
CA ARG A 184 16.92 7.35 6.76
C ARG A 184 17.80 6.45 7.61
N SER A 185 18.00 6.82 8.88
CA SER A 185 18.80 6.04 9.83
C SER A 185 18.22 4.63 10.09
N GLU A 186 16.91 4.44 9.87
CA GLU A 186 16.21 3.17 10.09
C GLU A 186 15.88 2.42 8.78
N ARG A 187 16.32 2.93 7.63
CA ARG A 187 15.97 2.45 6.29
C ARG A 187 16.11 0.94 6.13
N ASP A 188 17.26 0.39 6.47
CA ASP A 188 17.55 -1.03 6.25
C ASP A 188 16.68 -1.93 7.13
N HIS A 189 16.41 -1.50 8.36
CA HIS A 189 15.47 -2.18 9.26
C HIS A 189 14.08 -2.26 8.62
N TRP A 190 13.51 -1.12 8.24
CA TRP A 190 12.16 -1.07 7.69
C TRP A 190 12.03 -1.80 6.36
N LEU A 191 12.98 -1.67 5.44
CA LEU A 191 12.96 -2.41 4.17
C LEU A 191 13.15 -3.92 4.38
N SER A 192 13.70 -4.35 5.51
CA SER A 192 13.79 -5.79 5.86
C SER A 192 12.43 -6.40 6.21
N ILE A 193 11.53 -5.62 6.80
CA ILE A 193 10.17 -6.06 7.22
C ILE A 193 9.07 -5.59 6.28
N CYS A 194 9.36 -4.60 5.41
CA CYS A 194 8.48 -4.14 4.35
C CYS A 194 9.18 -4.37 3.00
N PRO A 195 9.15 -5.59 2.44
CA PRO A 195 9.82 -5.90 1.17
C PRO A 195 9.14 -5.24 -0.02
N ASP A 196 9.91 -5.09 -1.11
CA ASP A 196 9.42 -4.52 -2.37
C ASP A 196 8.19 -5.27 -2.89
N PRO A 197 7.06 -4.57 -3.09
CA PRO A 197 5.84 -5.17 -3.58
C PRO A 197 5.81 -5.38 -5.11
N ALA A 198 6.77 -4.86 -5.86
CA ALA A 198 6.72 -4.85 -7.35
C ALA A 198 6.38 -6.22 -7.92
N LYS A 199 7.03 -7.29 -7.45
CA LYS A 199 6.78 -8.64 -7.95
C LYS A 199 5.38 -9.16 -7.66
N LEU A 200 4.81 -8.85 -6.50
CA LEU A 200 3.43 -9.21 -6.16
C LEU A 200 2.43 -8.45 -7.04
N LEU A 201 2.77 -7.22 -7.40
CA LEU A 201 1.97 -6.36 -8.29
C LEU A 201 2.15 -6.71 -9.77
N GLY A 202 3.12 -7.56 -10.12
CA GLY A 202 3.44 -7.89 -11.52
C GLY A 202 4.14 -6.75 -12.27
N LEU A 203 4.79 -5.86 -11.54
CA LEU A 203 5.59 -4.75 -12.06
C LEU A 203 7.02 -5.20 -12.40
N PRO A 204 7.72 -4.50 -13.32
CA PRO A 204 9.10 -4.79 -13.69
C PRO A 204 10.08 -4.58 -12.54
#